data_2a5fe98c420e07860c15508255ecf987
#
_entry.id   2a5fe98c420e07860c15508255ecf987
#
_cell.length_a   1.000
_cell.length_b   1.000
_cell.length_c   1.000
_cell.angle_alpha   90.00
_cell.angle_beta   90.00
_cell.angle_gamma   90.00
#
_symmetry.space_group_name_H-M   'P 1'
#
loop_
_entity.id
_entity.type
_entity.pdbx_description
1 polymer ?
#
loop_
_entity_poly.entity_id
_entity_poly.type
_entity_poly.pdbx_seq_one_letter_code
_entity_poly.pdbx_strand_id
1 'polypeptide(L)'
;MARDRQLLAPIPGRHPCAEGSASGSPRPSCPGLVTAALGVTEGAAGGRAGRPAGRRYRFRMDLQGWLSSGVAAIEEWQDGFGPYQADPSLLVTGERFAEAFGELTGRLRNNYPFFHPSYAGQMLKPPHPAAVAGYLAAMLINPNNHALDGGPATGQMEKETVATLAAMFGLGTHLGHLTTSGTIANLEALYVARETHPGLGIAYSEEAHYTHARMCGVLGIEGTPVPADAAGRMDPGALDALLSSGRIGTVVATAGTTGLGAIDPVHEVLAVARRHGARVHVDAAYGGFFTLLAGQPGEAGLDPAPWRAIAGCDSVVVDPHKHGLQPYGCGAILFKDPEVGRFYLHDSPYTYFTSGELHLGEISLECSRAGASAAALWLTFQLLPPAAHGLGRALAECRRAALEWAVLIAESSRLELYQPPELDIVCYYPVTPGGALSEIDGAAAAMLANGMKQDRPVFLSTLRVTATGMSRRHPGITADRDGARILRSVLMKPEARGYVPELHARVERLAAEAAG
;
A
#
# COMPACT_ATOMS: atom_id res chain seq x y z
N MET A 1 -43.41 15.22 17.25
CA MET A 1 -43.27 16.62 16.84
C MET A 1 -42.43 16.59 15.55
N ALA A 2 -43.10 16.85 14.43
CA ALA A 2 -42.49 16.84 13.12
C ALA A 2 -41.66 18.10 12.93
N ARG A 3 -40.39 17.97 12.53
CA ARG A 3 -39.57 19.06 12.00
C ARG A 3 -39.39 18.85 10.50
N ASP A 4 -39.77 19.87 9.76
CA ASP A 4 -39.69 19.96 8.32
C ASP A 4 -38.28 19.73 7.78
N ARG A 5 -38.17 18.83 6.82
CA ARG A 5 -36.98 18.65 5.99
C ARG A 5 -37.03 19.69 4.85
N GLN A 6 -36.24 20.72 4.94
CA GLN A 6 -35.92 21.53 3.76
C GLN A 6 -34.90 20.78 2.89
N LEU A 7 -35.36 20.44 1.71
CA LEU A 7 -34.55 19.90 0.62
C LEU A 7 -33.56 20.97 0.14
N LEU A 8 -32.29 20.64 0.13
CA LEU A 8 -31.21 21.45 -0.44
C LEU A 8 -31.42 21.57 -1.95
N ALA A 9 -31.42 22.79 -2.46
CA ALA A 9 -31.50 23.11 -3.87
C ALA A 9 -30.19 22.75 -4.61
N PRO A 10 -30.25 22.43 -5.91
CA PRO A 10 -29.07 22.06 -6.68
C PRO A 10 -28.14 23.25 -6.90
N ILE A 11 -26.84 23.01 -6.85
CA ILE A 11 -25.76 23.96 -7.11
C ILE A 11 -25.81 24.40 -8.58
N PRO A 12 -25.83 25.71 -8.91
CA PRO A 12 -25.91 26.20 -10.29
C PRO A 12 -24.61 25.94 -11.06
N GLY A 13 -24.77 25.50 -12.29
CA GLY A 13 -23.68 25.26 -13.24
C GLY A 13 -22.92 26.53 -13.61
N ARG A 14 -21.64 26.37 -13.88
CA ARG A 14 -20.73 27.40 -14.38
C ARG A 14 -21.15 27.88 -15.78
N HIS A 15 -21.31 29.16 -15.96
CA HIS A 15 -21.32 29.83 -17.27
C HIS A 15 -19.94 30.41 -17.60
N PRO A 16 -19.58 30.52 -18.89
CA PRO A 16 -18.23 30.88 -19.32
C PRO A 16 -17.93 32.38 -19.18
N CYS A 17 -16.64 32.70 -18.97
CA CYS A 17 -16.09 34.02 -18.84
C CYS A 17 -16.31 34.90 -20.10
N ALA A 18 -16.78 36.13 -19.91
CA ALA A 18 -16.67 37.21 -20.86
C ALA A 18 -15.50 38.10 -20.48
N GLU A 19 -14.74 38.54 -21.49
CA GLU A 19 -13.60 39.46 -21.39
C GLU A 19 -14.01 40.88 -20.97
N GLY A 20 -13.19 41.53 -20.14
CA GLY A 20 -13.38 42.96 -19.78
C GLY A 20 -12.24 43.56 -18.97
N SER A 21 -11.31 44.19 -19.69
CA SER A 21 -10.41 45.33 -19.38
C SER A 21 -9.96 45.68 -17.96
N ALA A 22 -8.65 45.62 -17.81
CA ALA A 22 -7.63 46.45 -17.15
C ALA A 22 -8.02 47.50 -16.08
N SER A 23 -7.45 47.36 -14.87
CA SER A 23 -6.77 48.46 -14.14
C SER A 23 -5.85 47.86 -13.08
N GLY A 24 -4.60 48.36 -13.03
CA GLY A 24 -3.48 47.72 -12.34
C GLY A 24 -3.38 48.08 -10.85
N SER A 25 -2.80 47.16 -10.14
CA SER A 25 -2.00 47.41 -8.94
C SER A 25 -0.94 46.27 -8.81
N PRO A 26 0.25 46.54 -8.29
CA PRO A 26 1.40 45.68 -8.45
C PRO A 26 1.38 44.50 -7.47
N ARG A 27 1.67 43.29 -7.99
CA ARG A 27 1.96 42.12 -7.19
C ARG A 27 3.39 42.17 -6.64
N PRO A 28 3.67 41.71 -5.42
CA PRO A 28 5.04 41.54 -4.96
C PRO A 28 5.72 40.42 -5.72
N SER A 29 6.93 40.73 -6.19
CA SER A 29 7.82 39.81 -6.91
C SER A 29 8.36 38.71 -5.97
N CYS A 30 8.16 37.44 -6.36
CA CYS A 30 8.89 36.33 -5.78
C CYS A 30 10.37 36.40 -6.17
N PRO A 31 11.33 36.13 -5.24
CA PRO A 31 12.73 36.00 -5.59
C PRO A 31 12.97 34.70 -6.39
N GLY A 32 13.82 34.83 -7.40
CA GLY A 32 14.06 33.80 -8.38
C GLY A 32 14.65 32.50 -7.82
N LEU A 33 14.22 31.39 -8.41
CA LEU A 33 14.87 30.10 -8.32
C LEU A 33 16.31 30.19 -8.84
N VAL A 34 17.27 29.99 -7.96
CA VAL A 34 18.67 29.80 -8.32
C VAL A 34 18.81 28.37 -8.89
N THR A 35 18.93 28.28 -10.20
CA THR A 35 19.39 27.04 -10.87
C THR A 35 20.88 26.85 -10.58
N ALA A 36 21.20 25.98 -9.62
CA ALA A 36 22.56 25.49 -9.43
C ALA A 36 22.87 24.47 -10.53
N ALA A 37 23.66 24.90 -11.53
CA ALA A 37 24.25 24.04 -12.54
C ALA A 37 25.30 23.12 -11.86
N LEU A 38 25.06 21.81 -11.90
CA LEU A 38 26.06 20.80 -11.54
C LEU A 38 27.09 20.72 -12.66
N GLY A 39 28.27 21.33 -12.42
CA GLY A 39 29.43 21.19 -13.29
C GLY A 39 30.02 19.78 -13.19
N VAL A 40 29.96 19.04 -14.29
CA VAL A 40 30.70 17.78 -14.49
C VAL A 40 32.04 18.15 -15.10
N THR A 41 33.14 18.06 -14.32
CA THR A 41 34.49 18.11 -14.84
C THR A 41 34.93 16.70 -15.22
N GLU A 42 35.13 16.47 -16.52
CA GLU A 42 35.85 15.31 -17.03
C GLU A 42 37.35 15.48 -16.83
N GLY A 43 37.95 14.63 -16.01
CA GLY A 43 39.39 14.47 -15.89
C GLY A 43 39.85 13.23 -16.65
N ALA A 44 40.54 13.43 -17.77
CA ALA A 44 41.22 12.38 -18.54
C ALA A 44 42.52 11.98 -17.87
N ALA A 45 42.70 10.68 -17.55
CA ALA A 45 44.03 10.07 -17.39
C ALA A 45 43.93 8.58 -17.74
N GLY A 46 44.75 8.19 -18.71
CA GLY A 46 44.79 6.85 -19.27
C GLY A 46 45.53 5.81 -18.42
N GLY A 47 45.22 4.53 -18.73
CA GLY A 47 46.15 3.44 -18.49
C GLY A 47 45.62 2.22 -17.78
N ARG A 48 45.54 1.12 -18.55
CA ARG A 48 45.54 -0.31 -18.20
C ARG A 48 44.19 -0.99 -17.94
N ALA A 49 43.88 -1.89 -18.86
CA ALA A 49 42.79 -2.83 -18.85
C ALA A 49 42.81 -3.75 -17.62
N GLY A 50 41.86 -3.55 -16.74
CA GLY A 50 41.46 -4.48 -15.66
C GLY A 50 39.97 -4.71 -15.81
N ARG A 51 39.51 -5.96 -15.60
CA ARG A 51 38.10 -6.38 -15.64
C ARG A 51 37.19 -5.37 -14.94
N PRO A 52 36.01 -5.03 -15.47
CA PRO A 52 35.14 -4.07 -14.83
C PRO A 52 34.55 -4.67 -13.56
N ALA A 53 35.13 -4.28 -12.42
CA ALA A 53 34.43 -4.38 -11.14
C ALA A 53 33.17 -3.51 -11.26
N GLY A 54 32.00 -4.10 -11.03
CA GLY A 54 30.71 -3.43 -11.18
C GLY A 54 30.72 -2.06 -10.51
N ARG A 55 30.48 -1.02 -11.30
CA ARG A 55 30.24 0.33 -10.81
C ARG A 55 29.02 0.28 -9.89
N ARG A 56 29.23 0.21 -8.58
CA ARG A 56 28.18 0.45 -7.60
C ARG A 56 27.83 1.94 -7.69
N TYR A 57 26.79 2.27 -8.45
CA TYR A 57 26.16 3.58 -8.39
C TYR A 57 25.58 3.76 -7.00
N ARG A 58 26.37 4.37 -6.09
CA ARG A 58 25.86 4.85 -4.81
C ARG A 58 25.17 6.21 -5.05
N PHE A 59 23.97 6.21 -5.64
CA PHE A 59 23.02 7.30 -5.44
C PHE A 59 22.48 7.19 -4.01
N ARG A 60 23.27 7.65 -3.06
CA ARG A 60 22.78 7.84 -1.70
C ARG A 60 22.15 9.22 -1.68
N MET A 61 20.80 9.31 -1.65
CA MET A 61 20.14 10.57 -1.32
C MET A 61 20.69 11.02 0.03
N ASP A 62 21.14 12.26 0.12
CA ASP A 62 21.60 12.86 1.37
C ASP A 62 20.39 13.15 2.26
N LEU A 63 19.85 12.10 2.88
CA LEU A 63 18.71 12.22 3.79
C LEU A 63 19.02 13.16 4.95
N GLN A 64 20.24 13.10 5.50
CA GLN A 64 20.64 13.96 6.63
C GLN A 64 20.60 15.43 6.22
N GLY A 65 21.12 15.78 5.05
CA GLY A 65 21.07 17.15 4.53
C GLY A 65 19.64 17.62 4.32
N TRP A 66 18.76 16.80 3.74
CA TRP A 66 17.35 17.15 3.55
C TRP A 66 16.58 17.30 4.86
N LEU A 67 16.86 16.46 5.86
CA LEU A 67 16.27 16.59 7.19
C LEU A 67 16.71 17.89 7.86
N SER A 68 18.00 18.21 7.83
CA SER A 68 18.53 19.46 8.36
C SER A 68 17.94 20.69 7.66
N SER A 69 17.81 20.64 6.33
CA SER A 69 17.19 21.72 5.56
C SER A 69 15.71 21.90 5.90
N GLY A 70 14.99 20.79 6.11
CA GLY A 70 13.58 20.82 6.53
C GLY A 70 13.41 21.45 7.91
N VAL A 71 14.28 21.08 8.87
CA VAL A 71 14.28 21.68 10.22
C VAL A 71 14.53 23.17 10.12
N ALA A 72 15.60 23.59 9.43
CA ALA A 72 15.96 25.00 9.29
C ALA A 72 14.86 25.84 8.65
N ALA A 73 14.18 25.31 7.61
CA ALA A 73 13.07 26.02 6.96
C ALA A 73 11.86 26.22 7.89
N ILE A 74 11.56 25.27 8.75
CA ILE A 74 10.48 25.39 9.73
C ILE A 74 10.87 26.34 10.88
N GLU A 75 12.11 26.30 11.34
CA GLU A 75 12.62 27.23 12.33
C GLU A 75 12.58 28.68 11.81
N GLU A 76 13.05 28.95 10.57
CA GLU A 76 12.97 30.25 9.92
C GLU A 76 11.51 30.78 9.85
N TRP A 77 10.59 29.89 9.50
CA TRP A 77 9.16 30.24 9.47
C TRP A 77 8.63 30.57 10.88
N GLN A 78 9.03 29.81 11.91
CA GLN A 78 8.63 30.06 13.30
C GLN A 78 9.17 31.39 13.83
N ASP A 79 10.42 31.73 13.50
CA ASP A 79 11.06 32.99 13.88
C ASP A 79 10.29 34.22 13.37
N GLY A 80 9.58 34.08 12.25
CA GLY A 80 8.71 35.13 11.69
C GLY A 80 7.55 35.56 12.62
N PHE A 81 7.20 34.75 13.64
CA PHE A 81 6.15 35.07 14.62
C PHE A 81 6.70 35.78 15.88
N GLY A 82 7.99 36.04 15.93
CA GLY A 82 8.66 36.66 17.07
C GLY A 82 9.21 35.65 18.07
N PRO A 83 9.86 36.12 19.15
CA PRO A 83 10.53 35.25 20.10
C PRO A 83 9.56 34.31 20.79
N TYR A 84 9.86 33.01 20.74
CA TYR A 84 9.16 31.97 21.48
C TYR A 84 10.11 31.33 22.50
N GLN A 85 9.64 31.19 23.72
CA GLN A 85 10.38 30.49 24.77
C GLN A 85 9.53 29.33 25.29
N ALA A 86 10.09 28.13 25.25
CA ALA A 86 9.43 26.96 25.80
C ALA A 86 9.23 27.12 27.33
N ASP A 87 8.08 26.65 27.83
CA ASP A 87 7.82 26.64 29.26
C ASP A 87 8.85 25.77 29.99
N PRO A 88 9.39 26.23 31.16
CA PRO A 88 10.39 25.47 31.92
C PRO A 88 9.97 24.04 32.27
N SER A 89 8.68 23.75 32.39
CA SER A 89 8.15 22.39 32.67
C SER A 89 8.41 21.40 31.53
N LEU A 90 8.68 21.87 30.32
CA LEU A 90 8.96 21.05 29.13
C LEU A 90 10.47 20.84 28.91
N LEU A 91 11.32 21.54 29.65
CA LEU A 91 12.76 21.47 29.46
C LEU A 91 13.34 20.20 30.09
N VAL A 92 14.22 19.54 29.37
CA VAL A 92 15.02 18.41 29.83
C VAL A 92 16.49 18.71 29.59
N THR A 93 17.38 18.17 30.45
CA THR A 93 18.83 18.35 30.24
C THR A 93 19.30 17.55 29.02
N GLY A 94 20.33 18.06 28.33
CA GLY A 94 20.91 17.37 27.17
C GLY A 94 21.45 15.98 27.53
N GLU A 95 22.00 15.81 28.74
CA GLU A 95 22.47 14.51 29.23
C GLU A 95 21.32 13.47 29.33
N ARG A 96 20.21 13.85 29.97
CA ARG A 96 19.05 12.97 30.11
C ARG A 96 18.44 12.64 28.76
N PHE A 97 18.38 13.62 27.84
CA PHE A 97 17.92 13.37 26.47
C PHE A 97 18.83 12.38 25.74
N ALA A 98 20.16 12.56 25.80
CA ALA A 98 21.13 11.70 25.15
C ALA A 98 21.07 10.26 25.69
N GLU A 99 20.91 10.09 27.02
CA GLU A 99 20.74 8.77 27.64
C GLU A 99 19.49 8.06 27.11
N ALA A 100 18.33 8.71 27.18
CA ALA A 100 17.05 8.14 26.73
C ALA A 100 17.06 7.85 25.22
N PHE A 101 17.63 8.75 24.41
CA PHE A 101 17.76 8.57 22.98
C PHE A 101 18.73 7.44 22.61
N GLY A 102 19.82 7.29 23.39
CA GLY A 102 20.76 6.18 23.28
C GLY A 102 20.08 4.83 23.55
N GLU A 103 19.24 4.75 24.60
CA GLU A 103 18.43 3.56 24.90
C GLU A 103 17.43 3.27 23.76
N LEU A 104 16.68 4.28 23.29
CA LEU A 104 15.76 4.14 22.17
C LEU A 104 16.46 3.55 20.94
N THR A 105 17.56 4.15 20.52
CA THR A 105 18.29 3.69 19.32
C THR A 105 18.91 2.31 19.51
N GLY A 106 19.30 1.96 20.74
CA GLY A 106 19.72 0.61 21.13
C GLY A 106 18.59 -0.42 20.95
N ARG A 107 17.39 -0.12 21.45
CA ARG A 107 16.20 -1.00 21.31
C ARG A 107 15.78 -1.18 19.86
N LEU A 108 15.87 -0.13 19.04
CA LEU A 108 15.52 -0.19 17.61
C LEU A 108 16.40 -1.18 16.82
N ARG A 109 17.62 -1.47 17.28
CA ARG A 109 18.50 -2.49 16.67
C ARG A 109 18.01 -3.92 16.84
N ASN A 110 17.04 -4.17 17.73
CA ASN A 110 16.40 -5.47 17.90
C ASN A 110 15.35 -5.78 16.81
N ASN A 111 15.07 -4.84 15.91
CA ASN A 111 14.21 -5.09 14.76
C ASN A 111 14.94 -5.95 13.70
N TYR A 112 14.15 -6.62 12.87
CA TYR A 112 14.70 -7.29 11.69
C TYR A 112 15.21 -6.28 10.66
N PRO A 113 16.16 -6.68 9.79
CA PRO A 113 16.74 -5.79 8.78
C PRO A 113 15.79 -5.62 7.58
N PHE A 114 14.64 -4.96 7.78
CA PHE A 114 13.61 -4.77 6.75
C PHE A 114 14.12 -4.09 5.47
N PHE A 115 15.22 -3.33 5.60
CA PHE A 115 15.90 -2.67 4.48
C PHE A 115 16.74 -3.62 3.61
N HIS A 116 17.12 -4.80 4.11
CA HIS A 116 18.01 -5.71 3.40
C HIS A 116 17.22 -6.77 2.62
N PRO A 117 17.65 -7.17 1.39
CA PRO A 117 16.96 -8.21 0.62
C PRO A 117 16.95 -9.61 1.26
N SER A 118 17.85 -9.90 2.23
CA SER A 118 17.77 -11.15 3.01
C SER A 118 16.51 -11.23 3.88
N TYR A 119 15.82 -10.09 4.11
CA TYR A 119 14.49 -10.09 4.65
C TYR A 119 13.47 -10.24 3.50
N ALA A 120 13.07 -11.48 3.25
CA ALA A 120 12.08 -11.86 2.26
C ALA A 120 10.85 -12.51 2.94
N GLY A 121 10.46 -11.99 4.11
CA GLY A 121 9.36 -12.51 4.92
C GLY A 121 8.05 -11.81 4.66
N GLN A 122 7.66 -10.95 5.58
CA GLN A 122 6.39 -10.21 5.53
C GLN A 122 6.46 -8.96 4.62
N MET A 123 5.34 -8.28 4.45
CA MET A 123 5.19 -7.05 3.63
C MET A 123 5.84 -5.83 4.31
N LEU A 124 7.14 -5.90 4.57
CA LEU A 124 7.89 -4.89 5.31
C LEU A 124 9.10 -4.40 4.52
N LYS A 125 9.19 -3.09 4.40
CA LYS A 125 10.33 -2.38 3.80
C LYS A 125 10.44 -0.98 4.41
N PRO A 126 11.59 -0.31 4.33
CA PRO A 126 11.71 1.09 4.72
C PRO A 126 10.90 1.99 3.77
N PRO A 127 10.41 3.14 4.26
CA PRO A 127 9.84 4.16 3.39
C PRO A 127 10.93 4.78 2.50
N HIS A 128 10.50 5.45 1.42
CA HIS A 128 11.42 6.22 0.58
C HIS A 128 12.00 7.41 1.36
N PRO A 129 13.27 7.80 1.16
CA PRO A 129 13.86 8.94 1.84
C PRO A 129 13.07 10.26 1.69
N ALA A 130 12.44 10.49 0.54
CA ALA A 130 11.54 11.64 0.35
C ALA A 130 10.34 11.59 1.29
N ALA A 131 9.74 10.41 1.48
CA ALA A 131 8.63 10.24 2.42
C ALA A 131 9.07 10.51 3.87
N VAL A 132 10.28 10.08 4.24
CA VAL A 132 10.85 10.36 5.57
C VAL A 132 11.05 11.87 5.75
N ALA A 133 11.64 12.55 4.75
CA ALA A 133 11.89 14.00 4.82
C ALA A 133 10.57 14.80 4.88
N GLY A 134 9.59 14.48 4.02
CA GLY A 134 8.28 15.15 4.03
C GLY A 134 7.51 14.92 5.33
N TYR A 135 7.54 13.68 5.84
CA TYR A 135 6.88 13.35 7.10
C TYR A 135 7.46 14.13 8.28
N LEU A 136 8.80 14.15 8.41
CA LEU A 136 9.48 14.83 9.53
C LEU A 136 9.31 16.36 9.46
N ALA A 137 9.40 16.96 8.27
CA ALA A 137 9.18 18.40 8.10
C ALA A 137 7.75 18.79 8.55
N ALA A 138 6.72 18.06 8.11
CA ALA A 138 5.35 18.33 8.52
C ALA A 138 5.10 18.01 10.02
N MET A 139 5.73 16.98 10.57
CA MET A 139 5.59 16.60 11.97
C MET A 139 6.08 17.70 12.93
N LEU A 140 7.06 18.54 12.52
CA LEU A 140 7.50 19.69 13.31
C LEU A 140 6.40 20.72 13.54
N ILE A 141 5.41 20.77 12.63
CA ILE A 141 4.23 21.65 12.71
C ILE A 141 3.05 20.90 13.38
N ASN A 142 3.03 19.58 13.25
CA ASN A 142 1.99 18.67 13.76
C ASN A 142 0.56 19.00 13.29
N PRO A 143 0.31 19.14 11.97
CA PRO A 143 -1.00 19.46 11.43
C PRO A 143 -1.99 18.30 11.60
N ASN A 144 -3.26 18.64 11.83
CA ASN A 144 -4.38 17.70 11.92
C ASN A 144 -5.32 17.86 10.72
N ASN A 145 -5.36 16.89 9.82
CA ASN A 145 -6.17 16.94 8.60
C ASN A 145 -7.68 16.67 8.84
N HIS A 146 -8.15 16.71 10.08
CA HIS A 146 -9.58 16.62 10.36
C HIS A 146 -10.37 17.78 9.71
N ALA A 147 -9.87 18.99 9.83
CA ALA A 147 -10.45 20.19 9.22
C ALA A 147 -9.35 20.99 8.52
N LEU A 148 -9.74 21.84 7.56
CA LEU A 148 -8.79 22.73 6.88
C LEU A 148 -8.07 23.65 7.87
N ASP A 149 -8.75 24.12 8.92
CA ASP A 149 -8.16 24.97 9.96
C ASP A 149 -7.10 24.24 10.80
N GLY A 150 -7.18 22.91 10.91
CA GLY A 150 -6.21 22.09 11.61
C GLY A 150 -4.94 21.81 10.81
N GLY A 151 -5.03 21.90 9.47
CA GLY A 151 -3.92 21.62 8.57
C GLY A 151 -4.18 22.17 7.17
N PRO A 152 -4.23 23.49 6.97
CA PRO A 152 -4.63 24.07 5.68
C PRO A 152 -3.70 23.61 4.54
N ALA A 153 -2.39 23.59 4.76
CA ALA A 153 -1.44 23.15 3.74
C ALA A 153 -1.51 21.64 3.50
N THR A 154 -1.51 20.83 4.57
CA THR A 154 -1.51 19.37 4.45
C THR A 154 -2.86 18.80 4.05
N GLY A 155 -3.97 19.46 4.39
CA GLY A 155 -5.30 19.11 3.89
C GLY A 155 -5.40 19.32 2.37
N GLN A 156 -4.80 20.39 1.85
CA GLN A 156 -4.70 20.60 0.41
C GLN A 156 -3.80 19.55 -0.27
N MET A 157 -2.64 19.23 0.32
CA MET A 157 -1.76 18.16 -0.18
C MET A 157 -2.47 16.80 -0.19
N GLU A 158 -3.33 16.53 0.81
CA GLU A 158 -4.14 15.30 0.85
C GLU A 158 -5.13 15.25 -0.32
N LYS A 159 -5.86 16.33 -0.57
CA LYS A 159 -6.79 16.44 -1.73
C LYS A 159 -6.06 16.19 -3.05
N GLU A 160 -4.86 16.75 -3.23
CA GLU A 160 -4.05 16.58 -4.45
C GLU A 160 -3.54 15.13 -4.60
N THR A 161 -3.09 14.49 -3.52
CA THR A 161 -2.62 13.11 -3.57
C THR A 161 -3.75 12.12 -3.78
N VAL A 162 -4.92 12.37 -3.18
CA VAL A 162 -6.14 11.58 -3.40
C VAL A 162 -6.60 11.69 -4.85
N ALA A 163 -6.60 12.90 -5.44
CA ALA A 163 -6.90 13.09 -6.86
C ALA A 163 -5.91 12.35 -7.76
N THR A 164 -4.63 12.32 -7.38
CA THR A 164 -3.59 11.57 -8.10
C THR A 164 -3.84 10.06 -8.03
N LEU A 165 -4.22 9.53 -6.87
CA LEU A 165 -4.59 8.11 -6.71
C LEU A 165 -5.87 7.79 -7.49
N ALA A 166 -6.87 8.68 -7.48
CA ALA A 166 -8.09 8.51 -8.26
C ALA A 166 -7.79 8.44 -9.76
N ALA A 167 -6.93 9.31 -10.27
CA ALA A 167 -6.47 9.29 -11.65
C ALA A 167 -5.72 7.99 -12.00
N MET A 168 -4.91 7.46 -11.07
CA MET A 168 -4.20 6.18 -11.24
C MET A 168 -5.17 5.02 -11.46
N PHE A 169 -6.35 5.02 -10.82
CA PHE A 169 -7.40 4.02 -11.01
C PHE A 169 -8.42 4.38 -12.09
N GLY A 170 -8.27 5.51 -12.78
CA GLY A 170 -9.20 5.95 -13.82
C GLY A 170 -10.53 6.50 -13.29
N LEU A 171 -10.59 6.93 -12.04
CA LEU A 171 -11.77 7.55 -11.45
C LEU A 171 -11.80 9.04 -11.81
N GLY A 172 -12.69 9.44 -12.72
CA GLY A 172 -12.85 10.84 -13.14
C GLY A 172 -13.49 11.69 -12.06
N THR A 173 -14.63 11.25 -11.53
CA THR A 173 -15.29 11.83 -10.35
C THR A 173 -15.00 10.92 -9.16
N HIS A 174 -14.74 11.48 -8.00
CA HIS A 174 -14.41 10.69 -6.81
C HIS A 174 -14.65 11.47 -5.53
N LEU A 175 -14.85 10.73 -4.45
CA LEU A 175 -14.69 11.16 -3.08
C LEU A 175 -13.61 10.28 -2.46
N GLY A 176 -12.76 10.83 -1.60
CA GLY A 176 -11.75 10.01 -0.94
C GLY A 176 -10.87 10.79 0.02
N HIS A 177 -10.17 10.06 0.84
CA HIS A 177 -9.21 10.59 1.81
C HIS A 177 -8.17 9.55 2.18
N LEU A 178 -7.09 9.98 2.84
CA LEU A 178 -6.14 9.08 3.47
C LEU A 178 -6.74 8.51 4.76
N THR A 179 -6.33 7.30 5.11
CA THR A 179 -6.70 6.60 6.35
C THR A 179 -5.44 6.16 7.08
N THR A 180 -5.56 5.78 8.35
CA THR A 180 -4.42 5.23 9.10
C THR A 180 -3.99 3.85 8.62
N SER A 181 -4.84 3.11 7.91
CA SER A 181 -4.51 1.78 7.37
C SER A 181 -5.54 1.28 6.37
N GLY A 182 -5.15 0.28 5.55
CA GLY A 182 -6.10 -0.46 4.71
C GLY A 182 -7.23 -1.11 5.50
N THR A 183 -7.01 -1.45 6.76
CA THR A 183 -8.07 -1.98 7.64
C THR A 183 -9.17 -0.95 7.86
N ILE A 184 -8.82 0.29 8.17
CA ILE A 184 -9.80 1.39 8.35
C ILE A 184 -10.41 1.76 7.00
N ALA A 185 -9.61 1.85 5.95
CA ALA A 185 -10.11 2.10 4.60
C ALA A 185 -11.17 1.06 4.16
N ASN A 186 -10.92 -0.22 4.40
CA ASN A 186 -11.89 -1.30 4.15
C ASN A 186 -13.11 -1.20 5.08
N LEU A 187 -12.93 -0.87 6.37
CA LEU A 187 -14.05 -0.63 7.29
C LEU A 187 -14.99 0.45 6.73
N GLU A 188 -14.45 1.57 6.26
CA GLU A 188 -15.22 2.67 5.69
C GLU A 188 -15.94 2.26 4.41
N ALA A 189 -15.27 1.50 3.51
CA ALA A 189 -15.91 0.95 2.32
C ALA A 189 -17.11 0.05 2.67
N LEU A 190 -16.97 -0.83 3.67
CA LEU A 190 -18.02 -1.72 4.13
C LEU A 190 -19.13 -0.99 4.90
N TYR A 191 -18.76 0.08 5.62
CA TYR A 191 -19.74 0.98 6.24
C TYR A 191 -20.64 1.63 5.17
N VAL A 192 -20.06 2.23 4.14
CA VAL A 192 -20.82 2.80 3.01
C VAL A 192 -21.65 1.73 2.30
N ALA A 193 -21.12 0.52 2.14
CA ALA A 193 -21.86 -0.60 1.56
C ALA A 193 -23.14 -0.94 2.36
N ARG A 194 -23.04 -1.00 3.70
CA ARG A 194 -24.17 -1.21 4.61
C ARG A 194 -25.23 -0.12 4.48
N GLU A 195 -24.79 1.14 4.49
CA GLU A 195 -25.71 2.27 4.40
C GLU A 195 -26.39 2.38 3.03
N THR A 196 -25.70 1.91 1.96
CA THR A 196 -26.27 1.90 0.60
C THR A 196 -27.28 0.77 0.40
N HIS A 197 -27.01 -0.42 0.96
CA HIS A 197 -27.86 -1.60 0.86
C HIS A 197 -28.19 -2.16 2.26
N PRO A 198 -29.04 -1.48 3.03
CA PRO A 198 -29.38 -1.90 4.39
C PRO A 198 -29.96 -3.31 4.43
N GLY A 199 -29.45 -4.15 5.33
CA GLY A 199 -29.93 -5.52 5.51
C GLY A 199 -29.39 -6.55 4.52
N LEU A 200 -28.58 -6.14 3.54
CA LEU A 200 -27.90 -7.07 2.63
C LEU A 200 -26.48 -7.38 3.12
N GLY A 201 -26.03 -8.60 2.82
CA GLY A 201 -24.70 -9.10 3.17
C GLY A 201 -23.61 -8.64 2.21
N ILE A 202 -22.37 -9.03 2.54
CA ILE A 202 -21.17 -8.77 1.76
C ILE A 202 -20.52 -10.09 1.38
N ALA A 203 -20.23 -10.28 0.08
CA ALA A 203 -19.44 -11.39 -0.42
C ALA A 203 -17.97 -10.98 -0.59
N TYR A 204 -17.04 -11.87 -0.26
CA TYR A 204 -15.60 -11.69 -0.46
C TYR A 204 -14.94 -13.03 -0.76
N SER A 205 -13.80 -13.06 -1.46
CA SER A 205 -13.06 -14.31 -1.73
C SER A 205 -12.64 -15.02 -0.43
N GLU A 206 -12.62 -16.35 -0.42
CA GLU A 206 -12.00 -17.12 0.69
C GLU A 206 -10.53 -16.79 0.88
N GLU A 207 -9.83 -16.29 -0.14
CA GLU A 207 -8.45 -15.81 -0.10
C GLU A 207 -8.32 -14.32 0.26
N ALA A 208 -9.43 -13.61 0.49
CA ALA A 208 -9.42 -12.22 0.89
C ALA A 208 -8.77 -12.04 2.28
N HIS A 209 -8.26 -10.85 2.52
CA HIS A 209 -7.68 -10.53 3.82
C HIS A 209 -8.73 -10.70 4.94
N TYR A 210 -8.32 -11.27 6.08
CA TYR A 210 -9.20 -11.53 7.24
C TYR A 210 -9.93 -10.27 7.77
N THR A 211 -9.49 -9.09 7.37
CA THR A 211 -10.14 -7.80 7.68
C THR A 211 -11.60 -7.80 7.25
N HIS A 212 -11.96 -8.40 6.10
CA HIS A 212 -13.34 -8.36 5.61
C HIS A 212 -14.29 -9.08 6.54
N ALA A 213 -13.99 -10.33 6.93
CA ALA A 213 -14.79 -11.06 7.91
C ALA A 213 -14.88 -10.33 9.25
N ARG A 214 -13.73 -9.77 9.72
CA ARG A 214 -13.69 -9.02 10.98
C ARG A 214 -14.54 -7.74 10.92
N MET A 215 -14.44 -6.95 9.86
CA MET A 215 -15.18 -5.69 9.73
C MET A 215 -16.66 -5.92 9.47
N CYS A 216 -17.05 -6.99 8.78
CA CYS A 216 -18.45 -7.43 8.72
C CYS A 216 -18.99 -7.68 10.13
N GLY A 217 -18.25 -8.39 10.99
CA GLY A 217 -18.63 -8.60 12.37
C GLY A 217 -18.73 -7.30 13.19
N VAL A 218 -17.79 -6.36 13.03
CA VAL A 218 -17.82 -5.05 13.68
C VAL A 218 -19.04 -4.23 13.27
N LEU A 219 -19.41 -4.28 12.00
CA LEU A 219 -20.53 -3.53 11.43
C LEU A 219 -21.88 -4.25 11.57
N GLY A 220 -21.91 -5.47 12.10
CA GLY A 220 -23.12 -6.28 12.20
C GLY A 220 -23.72 -6.70 10.84
N ILE A 221 -22.85 -6.93 9.84
CA ILE A 221 -23.23 -7.34 8.49
C ILE A 221 -22.92 -8.83 8.31
N GLU A 222 -23.75 -9.57 7.59
CA GLU A 222 -23.44 -10.93 7.18
C GLU A 222 -22.32 -10.93 6.14
N GLY A 223 -21.21 -11.61 6.43
CA GLY A 223 -20.10 -11.77 5.50
C GLY A 223 -20.04 -13.19 4.96
N THR A 224 -20.06 -13.38 3.64
CA THR A 224 -20.08 -14.69 2.99
C THR A 224 -18.85 -14.89 2.11
N PRO A 225 -17.99 -15.89 2.42
CA PRO A 225 -16.85 -16.21 1.57
C PRO A 225 -17.31 -16.87 0.26
N VAL A 226 -16.67 -16.47 -0.85
CA VAL A 226 -16.84 -17.05 -2.19
C VAL A 226 -15.64 -17.94 -2.45
N PRO A 227 -15.83 -19.19 -2.96
CA PRO A 227 -14.72 -20.06 -3.32
C PRO A 227 -13.73 -19.40 -4.30
N ALA A 228 -12.46 -19.79 -4.20
CA ALA A 228 -11.42 -19.40 -5.14
C ALA A 228 -11.07 -20.54 -6.11
N ASP A 229 -10.56 -20.18 -7.28
CA ASP A 229 -10.01 -21.11 -8.27
C ASP A 229 -8.64 -21.68 -7.84
N ALA A 230 -8.04 -22.49 -8.71
CA ALA A 230 -6.71 -23.06 -8.44
C ALA A 230 -5.59 -22.01 -8.38
N ALA A 231 -5.78 -20.81 -8.91
CA ALA A 231 -4.82 -19.71 -8.80
C ALA A 231 -5.04 -18.82 -7.56
N GLY A 232 -6.07 -19.11 -6.74
CA GLY A 232 -6.43 -18.32 -5.56
C GLY A 232 -7.20 -17.05 -5.88
N ARG A 233 -7.92 -17.03 -7.02
CA ARG A 233 -8.75 -15.93 -7.48
C ARG A 233 -10.20 -16.27 -7.21
N MET A 234 -11.04 -15.29 -6.87
CA MET A 234 -12.48 -15.46 -6.72
C MET A 234 -13.08 -16.16 -7.95
N ASP A 235 -13.88 -17.20 -7.75
CA ASP A 235 -14.61 -17.88 -8.82
C ASP A 235 -15.86 -17.08 -9.20
N PRO A 236 -15.93 -16.52 -10.43
CA PRO A 236 -17.10 -15.75 -10.87
C PRO A 236 -18.38 -16.58 -11.00
N GLY A 237 -18.27 -17.90 -11.25
CA GLY A 237 -19.41 -18.79 -11.32
C GLY A 237 -20.03 -19.05 -9.96
N ALA A 238 -19.17 -19.29 -8.93
CA ALA A 238 -19.61 -19.41 -7.54
C ALA A 238 -20.21 -18.10 -7.03
N LEU A 239 -19.63 -16.96 -7.43
CA LEU A 239 -20.17 -15.64 -7.11
C LEU A 239 -21.57 -15.44 -7.72
N ASP A 240 -21.77 -15.77 -8.99
CA ASP A 240 -23.07 -15.64 -9.67
C ASP A 240 -24.16 -16.46 -8.98
N ALA A 241 -23.84 -17.71 -8.61
CA ALA A 241 -24.73 -18.56 -7.84
C ALA A 241 -25.10 -17.96 -6.48
N LEU A 242 -24.13 -17.39 -5.76
CA LEU A 242 -24.36 -16.74 -4.46
C LEU A 242 -25.25 -15.50 -4.60
N LEU A 243 -24.98 -14.64 -5.59
CA LEU A 243 -25.74 -13.40 -5.82
C LEU A 243 -27.19 -13.66 -6.23
N SER A 244 -27.46 -14.80 -6.87
CA SER A 244 -28.82 -15.23 -7.23
C SER A 244 -29.74 -15.41 -6.01
N SER A 245 -29.18 -15.51 -4.81
CA SER A 245 -29.97 -15.57 -3.56
C SER A 245 -30.66 -14.24 -3.21
N GLY A 246 -30.24 -13.11 -3.79
CA GLY A 246 -30.74 -11.76 -3.49
C GLY A 246 -30.35 -11.24 -2.09
N ARG A 247 -29.47 -11.95 -1.36
CA ARG A 247 -29.08 -11.59 0.02
C ARG A 247 -27.80 -10.77 0.10
N ILE A 248 -27.07 -10.61 -1.00
CA ILE A 248 -25.78 -9.91 -1.06
C ILE A 248 -25.94 -8.58 -1.78
N GLY A 249 -25.56 -7.49 -1.13
CA GLY A 249 -25.61 -6.14 -1.69
C GLY A 249 -24.27 -5.63 -2.20
N THR A 250 -23.15 -6.22 -1.75
CA THR A 250 -21.80 -5.77 -2.13
C THR A 250 -20.86 -6.96 -2.25
N VAL A 251 -19.99 -6.90 -3.26
CA VAL A 251 -18.90 -7.86 -3.49
C VAL A 251 -17.58 -7.15 -3.26
N VAL A 252 -16.66 -7.78 -2.52
CA VAL A 252 -15.27 -7.34 -2.38
C VAL A 252 -14.40 -8.19 -3.30
N ALA A 253 -13.86 -7.58 -4.35
CA ALA A 253 -12.83 -8.17 -5.19
C ALA A 253 -11.45 -7.76 -4.68
N THR A 254 -10.47 -8.67 -4.68
CA THR A 254 -9.13 -8.41 -4.17
C THR A 254 -8.13 -8.29 -5.32
N ALA A 255 -7.47 -7.14 -5.45
CA ALA A 255 -6.38 -6.95 -6.41
C ALA A 255 -5.04 -7.15 -5.71
N GLY A 256 -4.61 -8.40 -5.59
CA GLY A 256 -3.40 -8.83 -4.88
C GLY A 256 -3.70 -9.36 -3.48
N THR A 257 -4.04 -10.65 -3.38
CA THR A 257 -4.34 -11.31 -2.10
C THR A 257 -3.11 -11.33 -1.19
N THR A 258 -3.34 -11.22 0.12
CA THR A 258 -2.25 -11.18 1.12
C THR A 258 -1.45 -12.48 1.15
N GLY A 259 -2.10 -13.61 0.95
CA GLY A 259 -1.43 -14.93 0.95
C GLY A 259 -0.57 -15.13 -0.29
N LEU A 260 -1.16 -15.03 -1.45
CA LEU A 260 -0.63 -15.51 -2.72
C LEU A 260 -0.22 -14.39 -3.69
N GLY A 261 -0.68 -13.15 -3.46
CA GLY A 261 -0.54 -12.08 -4.45
C GLY A 261 -1.46 -12.25 -5.66
N ALA A 262 -2.47 -13.13 -5.57
CA ALA A 262 -3.40 -13.40 -6.65
C ALA A 262 -4.31 -12.21 -6.93
N ILE A 263 -4.70 -12.04 -8.19
CA ILE A 263 -5.53 -10.93 -8.67
C ILE A 263 -6.88 -11.47 -9.06
N ASP A 264 -7.93 -11.13 -8.32
CA ASP A 264 -9.29 -11.49 -8.69
C ASP A 264 -9.63 -10.94 -10.09
N PRO A 265 -10.43 -11.66 -10.90
CA PRO A 265 -10.86 -11.20 -12.22
C PRO A 265 -11.91 -10.08 -12.08
N VAL A 266 -11.45 -8.88 -11.64
CA VAL A 266 -12.31 -7.73 -11.30
C VAL A 266 -13.30 -7.40 -12.41
N HIS A 267 -12.91 -7.54 -13.67
CA HIS A 267 -13.77 -7.31 -14.84
C HIS A 267 -14.93 -8.30 -14.92
N GLU A 268 -14.71 -9.56 -14.59
CA GLU A 268 -15.74 -10.59 -14.55
C GLU A 268 -16.63 -10.44 -13.30
N VAL A 269 -16.01 -10.22 -12.13
CA VAL A 269 -16.70 -9.93 -10.87
C VAL A 269 -17.64 -8.73 -11.04
N LEU A 270 -17.18 -7.65 -11.67
CA LEU A 270 -17.98 -6.46 -11.94
C LEU A 270 -19.16 -6.78 -12.89
N ALA A 271 -18.92 -7.59 -13.93
CA ALA A 271 -19.96 -7.99 -14.86
C ALA A 271 -21.04 -8.85 -14.17
N VAL A 272 -20.62 -9.78 -13.30
CA VAL A 272 -21.52 -10.61 -12.48
C VAL A 272 -22.31 -9.73 -11.52
N ALA A 273 -21.66 -8.91 -10.71
CA ALA A 273 -22.29 -8.05 -9.72
C ALA A 273 -23.36 -7.12 -10.33
N ARG A 274 -23.06 -6.53 -11.48
CA ARG A 274 -24.00 -5.65 -12.20
C ARG A 274 -25.31 -6.35 -12.62
N ARG A 275 -25.25 -7.64 -13.00
CA ARG A 275 -26.48 -8.41 -13.35
C ARG A 275 -27.41 -8.54 -12.15
N HIS A 276 -26.88 -8.54 -10.95
CA HIS A 276 -27.63 -8.70 -9.70
C HIS A 276 -27.85 -7.38 -8.94
N GLY A 277 -27.44 -6.24 -9.51
CA GLY A 277 -27.56 -4.92 -8.85
C GLY A 277 -26.67 -4.76 -7.62
N ALA A 278 -25.65 -5.61 -7.45
CA ALA A 278 -24.70 -5.53 -6.35
C ALA A 278 -23.57 -4.54 -6.65
N ARG A 279 -23.10 -3.85 -5.59
CA ARG A 279 -21.92 -2.97 -5.63
C ARG A 279 -20.64 -3.81 -5.68
N VAL A 280 -19.57 -3.21 -6.20
CA VAL A 280 -18.23 -3.80 -6.15
C VAL A 280 -17.26 -2.85 -5.43
N HIS A 281 -16.69 -3.34 -4.36
CA HIS A 281 -15.54 -2.74 -3.68
C HIS A 281 -14.28 -3.49 -4.09
N VAL A 282 -13.18 -2.78 -4.37
CA VAL A 282 -11.90 -3.41 -4.68
C VAL A 282 -10.92 -3.20 -3.52
N ASP A 283 -10.57 -4.29 -2.84
CA ASP A 283 -9.44 -4.29 -1.91
C ASP A 283 -8.15 -4.42 -2.71
N ALA A 284 -7.56 -3.28 -3.04
CA ALA A 284 -6.27 -3.15 -3.68
C ALA A 284 -5.17 -2.67 -2.70
N ALA A 285 -5.38 -2.89 -1.40
CA ALA A 285 -4.45 -2.45 -0.36
C ALA A 285 -3.01 -2.90 -0.62
N TYR A 286 -2.83 -4.13 -1.10
CA TYR A 286 -1.51 -4.63 -1.48
C TYR A 286 -1.16 -4.32 -2.94
N GLY A 287 -1.99 -4.77 -3.87
CA GLY A 287 -1.66 -4.76 -5.28
C GLY A 287 -1.96 -3.46 -6.02
N GLY A 288 -2.64 -2.48 -5.41
CA GLY A 288 -3.18 -1.32 -6.11
C GLY A 288 -2.18 -0.56 -6.99
N PHE A 289 -0.96 -0.37 -6.53
CA PHE A 289 0.07 0.29 -7.32
C PHE A 289 0.54 -0.54 -8.52
N PHE A 290 0.32 -1.86 -8.55
CA PHE A 290 0.64 -2.67 -9.72
C PHE A 290 -0.24 -2.35 -10.94
N THR A 291 -1.31 -1.58 -10.79
CA THR A 291 -2.05 -1.00 -11.92
C THR A 291 -1.13 -0.24 -12.88
N LEU A 292 0.01 0.28 -12.39
CA LEU A 292 1.02 0.97 -13.19
C LEU A 292 1.76 0.05 -14.18
N LEU A 293 1.65 -1.27 -14.02
CA LEU A 293 2.19 -2.28 -14.92
C LEU A 293 1.13 -2.86 -15.87
N ALA A 294 -0.14 -2.50 -15.70
CA ALA A 294 -1.23 -2.99 -16.51
C ALA A 294 -1.08 -2.56 -18.00
N GLY A 295 -0.99 -3.54 -18.89
CA GLY A 295 -0.79 -3.32 -20.32
C GLY A 295 0.59 -2.78 -20.70
N GLN A 296 1.56 -2.74 -19.78
CA GLN A 296 2.93 -2.40 -20.09
C GLN A 296 3.61 -3.55 -20.86
N PRO A 297 4.50 -3.25 -21.83
CA PRO A 297 5.21 -4.28 -22.56
C PRO A 297 6.26 -4.98 -21.68
N GLY A 298 6.64 -6.20 -22.09
CA GLY A 298 7.69 -6.99 -21.47
C GLY A 298 7.20 -7.85 -20.31
N GLU A 299 8.11 -8.62 -19.74
CA GLU A 299 7.85 -9.66 -18.74
C GLU A 299 7.15 -9.16 -17.46
N ALA A 300 7.47 -7.93 -17.02
CA ALA A 300 6.84 -7.34 -15.84
C ALA A 300 5.46 -6.73 -16.13
N GLY A 301 4.97 -6.74 -17.36
CA GLY A 301 3.65 -6.26 -17.73
C GLY A 301 2.55 -7.17 -17.18
N LEU A 302 1.41 -6.59 -16.82
CA LEU A 302 0.22 -7.32 -16.34
C LEU A 302 -0.90 -7.25 -17.36
N ASP A 303 -1.78 -8.27 -17.34
CA ASP A 303 -3.05 -8.19 -18.07
C ASP A 303 -3.81 -6.94 -17.60
N PRO A 304 -4.20 -6.05 -18.52
CA PRO A 304 -4.87 -4.81 -18.16
C PRO A 304 -6.34 -4.99 -17.75
N ALA A 305 -6.98 -6.12 -18.05
CA ALA A 305 -8.42 -6.27 -17.88
C ALA A 305 -8.89 -6.10 -16.42
N PRO A 306 -8.33 -6.77 -15.41
CA PRO A 306 -8.71 -6.58 -14.02
C PRO A 306 -8.53 -5.14 -13.53
N TRP A 307 -7.41 -4.51 -13.92
CA TRP A 307 -7.03 -3.18 -13.46
C TRP A 307 -7.90 -2.07 -14.07
N ARG A 308 -8.20 -2.16 -15.37
CA ARG A 308 -9.09 -1.21 -16.05
C ARG A 308 -10.52 -1.27 -15.53
N ALA A 309 -10.94 -2.43 -15.06
CA ALA A 309 -12.29 -2.60 -14.51
C ALA A 309 -12.49 -1.84 -13.18
N ILE A 310 -11.43 -1.51 -12.45
CA ILE A 310 -11.50 -0.77 -11.18
C ILE A 310 -12.22 0.56 -11.37
N ALA A 311 -12.01 1.25 -12.49
CA ALA A 311 -12.73 2.50 -12.83
C ALA A 311 -14.26 2.34 -12.90
N GLY A 312 -14.74 1.12 -13.10
CA GLY A 312 -16.16 0.77 -13.11
C GLY A 312 -16.71 0.39 -11.74
N CYS A 313 -15.86 0.13 -10.74
CA CYS A 313 -16.28 -0.30 -9.40
C CYS A 313 -16.72 0.89 -8.54
N ASP A 314 -17.40 0.61 -7.42
CA ASP A 314 -17.99 1.63 -6.56
C ASP A 314 -16.99 2.26 -5.58
N SER A 315 -15.98 1.50 -5.18
CA SER A 315 -14.90 1.97 -4.31
C SER A 315 -13.64 1.14 -4.48
N VAL A 316 -12.49 1.74 -4.14
CA VAL A 316 -11.18 1.07 -4.12
C VAL A 316 -10.37 1.54 -2.92
N VAL A 317 -9.69 0.60 -2.28
CA VAL A 317 -8.71 0.84 -1.21
C VAL A 317 -7.31 0.59 -1.75
N VAL A 318 -6.35 1.42 -1.36
CA VAL A 318 -4.92 1.22 -1.62
C VAL A 318 -4.11 1.65 -0.40
N ASP A 319 -2.99 0.94 -0.13
CA ASP A 319 -2.09 1.29 0.96
C ASP A 319 -0.77 1.90 0.46
N PRO A 320 -0.65 3.25 0.43
CA PRO A 320 0.61 3.91 0.13
C PRO A 320 1.77 3.46 1.05
N HIS A 321 1.50 3.05 2.29
CA HIS A 321 2.53 2.51 3.19
C HIS A 321 3.06 1.13 2.77
N LYS A 322 2.45 0.47 1.77
CA LYS A 322 2.99 -0.73 1.10
C LYS A 322 3.82 -0.32 -0.12
N HIS A 323 3.28 -0.44 -1.31
CA HIS A 323 4.02 -0.14 -2.56
C HIS A 323 4.09 1.35 -2.92
N GLY A 324 3.36 2.22 -2.23
CA GLY A 324 3.51 3.68 -2.36
C GLY A 324 4.72 4.25 -1.59
N LEU A 325 5.55 3.38 -0.96
CA LEU A 325 6.82 3.74 -0.32
C LEU A 325 6.69 4.70 0.89
N GLN A 326 5.52 4.74 1.53
CA GLN A 326 5.26 5.61 2.67
C GLN A 326 5.59 4.96 4.02
N PRO A 327 5.81 5.75 5.08
CA PRO A 327 5.73 5.25 6.46
C PRO A 327 4.36 4.62 6.75
N TYR A 328 4.30 3.68 7.71
CA TYR A 328 3.02 3.16 8.19
C TYR A 328 2.14 4.29 8.72
N GLY A 329 0.83 4.11 8.65
CA GLY A 329 -0.14 5.16 8.95
C GLY A 329 -0.62 5.90 7.69
N CYS A 330 -0.54 5.27 6.51
CA CYS A 330 -0.97 5.83 5.23
C CYS A 330 -1.66 4.76 4.37
N GLY A 331 -2.97 4.62 4.56
CA GLY A 331 -3.92 3.96 3.67
C GLY A 331 -4.71 5.01 2.89
N ALA A 332 -5.55 4.59 1.95
CA ALA A 332 -6.48 5.48 1.25
C ALA A 332 -7.74 4.74 0.83
N ILE A 333 -8.88 5.41 0.93
CA ILE A 333 -10.17 4.99 0.37
C ILE A 333 -10.61 5.97 -0.71
N LEU A 334 -11.13 5.44 -1.80
CA LEU A 334 -11.69 6.20 -2.90
C LEU A 334 -13.06 5.63 -3.25
N PHE A 335 -14.05 6.49 -3.35
CA PHE A 335 -15.40 6.19 -3.82
C PHE A 335 -15.61 6.84 -5.18
N LYS A 336 -16.21 6.11 -6.11
CA LYS A 336 -16.55 6.62 -7.45
C LYS A 336 -17.67 7.67 -7.40
N ASP A 337 -18.65 7.45 -6.53
CA ASP A 337 -19.79 8.34 -6.33
C ASP A 337 -19.56 9.24 -5.12
N PRO A 338 -19.39 10.57 -5.29
CA PRO A 338 -19.21 11.49 -4.17
C PRO A 338 -20.42 11.60 -3.23
N GLU A 339 -21.62 11.25 -3.71
CA GLU A 339 -22.85 11.33 -2.91
C GLU A 339 -22.84 10.40 -1.69
N VAL A 340 -21.94 9.41 -1.65
CA VAL A 340 -21.75 8.57 -0.46
C VAL A 340 -21.24 9.35 0.75
N GLY A 341 -20.68 10.54 0.53
CA GLY A 341 -20.30 11.45 1.62
C GLY A 341 -21.43 11.74 2.60
N ARG A 342 -22.70 11.69 2.15
CA ARG A 342 -23.87 11.88 3.00
C ARG A 342 -23.96 10.90 4.17
N PHE A 343 -23.35 9.73 4.07
CA PHE A 343 -23.36 8.73 5.14
C PHE A 343 -22.42 9.08 6.30
N TYR A 344 -21.44 9.96 6.08
CA TYR A 344 -20.49 10.41 7.09
C TYR A 344 -20.97 11.65 7.83
N LEU A 345 -21.94 12.38 7.27
CA LEU A 345 -22.39 13.66 7.83
C LEU A 345 -22.82 13.49 9.30
N HIS A 346 -22.25 14.30 10.14
CA HIS A 346 -22.56 14.38 11.56
C HIS A 346 -22.68 15.85 11.98
N ASP A 347 -23.55 16.10 12.94
CA ASP A 347 -23.71 17.42 13.55
C ASP A 347 -22.82 17.45 14.81
N SER A 348 -21.70 18.18 14.71
CA SER A 348 -20.76 18.32 15.82
C SER A 348 -20.58 19.78 16.20
N PRO A 349 -20.93 20.21 17.44
CA PRO A 349 -20.74 21.59 17.86
C PRO A 349 -19.27 21.98 18.06
N TYR A 350 -18.35 21.01 17.96
CA TYR A 350 -16.91 21.21 18.18
C TYR A 350 -16.09 21.23 16.88
N THR A 351 -16.71 21.02 15.72
CA THR A 351 -15.99 20.98 14.45
C THR A 351 -15.94 22.38 13.85
N TYR A 352 -14.72 22.78 13.53
CA TYR A 352 -14.40 24.09 12.94
C TYR A 352 -14.57 24.04 11.42
N PHE A 353 -15.76 23.66 10.93
CA PHE A 353 -16.06 23.74 9.50
C PHE A 353 -16.48 25.18 9.19
N THR A 354 -15.47 26.04 9.03
CA THR A 354 -15.66 27.48 8.92
C THR A 354 -15.85 27.96 7.48
N SER A 355 -15.71 27.04 6.51
CA SER A 355 -15.86 27.35 5.08
C SER A 355 -16.84 26.39 4.39
N GLY A 356 -17.30 26.76 3.19
CA GLY A 356 -18.09 25.87 2.33
C GLY A 356 -17.25 24.89 1.51
N GLU A 357 -15.94 24.79 1.77
CA GLU A 357 -15.06 23.80 1.15
C GLU A 357 -15.17 22.44 1.86
N LEU A 358 -14.82 21.38 1.15
CA LEU A 358 -14.78 20.04 1.73
C LEU A 358 -13.69 19.93 2.82
N HIS A 359 -14.12 19.68 4.04
CA HIS A 359 -13.27 19.30 5.16
C HIS A 359 -13.19 17.77 5.22
N LEU A 360 -11.97 17.23 5.29
CA LEU A 360 -11.77 15.77 5.15
C LEU A 360 -12.37 14.95 6.30
N GLY A 361 -12.57 15.56 7.47
CA GLY A 361 -13.28 14.94 8.59
C GLY A 361 -14.78 14.74 8.35
N GLU A 362 -15.37 15.45 7.38
CA GLU A 362 -16.77 15.28 7.01
C GLU A 362 -17.03 14.00 6.21
N ILE A 363 -15.98 13.37 5.70
CA ILE A 363 -16.04 12.19 4.84
C ILE A 363 -15.20 11.03 5.37
N SER A 364 -14.88 11.01 6.68
CA SER A 364 -14.05 10.01 7.33
C SER A 364 -14.66 9.57 8.64
N LEU A 365 -14.52 8.29 9.00
CA LEU A 365 -14.81 7.79 10.33
C LEU A 365 -13.69 8.13 11.35
N GLU A 366 -12.49 8.45 10.86
CA GLU A 366 -11.38 8.91 11.69
C GLU A 366 -11.50 10.42 11.90
N CYS A 367 -11.51 10.87 13.15
CA CYS A 367 -11.58 12.28 13.48
C CYS A 367 -10.21 12.95 13.26
N SER A 368 -9.30 12.83 14.23
CA SER A 368 -7.97 13.41 14.13
C SER A 368 -7.04 12.53 13.30
N ARG A 369 -6.39 13.13 12.28
CA ARG A 369 -5.47 12.44 11.38
C ARG A 369 -4.20 13.25 11.16
N ALA A 370 -3.04 12.56 11.16
CA ALA A 370 -1.75 13.22 10.97
C ALA A 370 -1.60 13.76 9.54
N GLY A 371 -1.56 15.08 9.39
CA GLY A 371 -1.29 15.72 8.10
C GLY A 371 0.12 15.41 7.54
N ALA A 372 1.03 14.94 8.40
CA ALA A 372 2.36 14.51 8.01
C ALA A 372 2.34 13.35 6.97
N SER A 373 1.36 12.44 7.04
CA SER A 373 1.20 11.37 6.04
C SER A 373 0.87 11.93 4.65
N ALA A 374 0.04 12.97 4.57
CA ALA A 374 -0.29 13.65 3.32
C ALA A 374 0.91 14.37 2.72
N ALA A 375 1.68 15.10 3.54
CA ALA A 375 2.89 15.79 3.09
C ALA A 375 3.96 14.81 2.58
N ALA A 376 4.15 13.69 3.27
CA ALA A 376 5.07 12.62 2.87
C ALA A 376 4.70 12.02 1.50
N LEU A 377 3.42 11.70 1.31
CA LEU A 377 2.90 11.14 0.07
C LEU A 377 2.98 12.16 -1.07
N TRP A 378 2.61 13.40 -0.81
CA TRP A 378 2.69 14.50 -1.76
C TRP A 378 4.12 14.67 -2.29
N LEU A 379 5.11 14.80 -1.39
CA LEU A 379 6.51 14.95 -1.78
C LEU A 379 7.02 13.73 -2.56
N THR A 380 6.62 12.53 -2.15
CA THR A 380 7.00 11.31 -2.88
C THR A 380 6.44 11.31 -4.30
N PHE A 381 5.19 11.71 -4.51
CA PHE A 381 4.58 11.75 -5.84
C PHE A 381 5.14 12.85 -6.74
N GLN A 382 5.65 13.95 -6.17
CA GLN A 382 6.40 14.96 -6.95
C GLN A 382 7.70 14.38 -7.53
N LEU A 383 8.37 13.47 -6.81
CA LEU A 383 9.66 12.90 -7.20
C LEU A 383 9.54 11.57 -7.93
N LEU A 384 8.57 10.76 -7.53
CA LEU A 384 8.25 9.44 -8.08
C LEU A 384 6.75 9.37 -8.37
N PRO A 385 6.29 9.95 -9.46
CA PRO A 385 4.86 9.96 -9.78
C PRO A 385 4.31 8.54 -9.91
N PRO A 386 3.04 8.29 -9.52
CA PRO A 386 2.38 7.00 -9.69
C PRO A 386 2.02 6.77 -11.17
N ALA A 387 3.06 6.55 -11.96
CA ALA A 387 3.02 6.29 -13.39
C ALA A 387 4.06 5.22 -13.75
N ALA A 388 3.96 4.62 -14.94
CA ALA A 388 4.88 3.58 -15.39
C ALA A 388 6.36 4.02 -15.34
N HIS A 389 6.64 5.28 -15.66
CA HIS A 389 7.99 5.86 -15.64
C HIS A 389 8.48 6.32 -14.25
N GLY A 390 7.61 6.37 -13.25
CA GLY A 390 7.91 6.71 -11.85
C GLY A 390 7.93 5.46 -10.96
N LEU A 391 6.95 5.34 -10.06
CA LEU A 391 6.81 4.18 -9.16
C LEU A 391 6.71 2.85 -9.92
N GLY A 392 6.13 2.83 -11.11
CA GLY A 392 6.02 1.64 -11.94
C GLY A 392 7.36 0.95 -12.22
N ARG A 393 8.47 1.71 -12.33
CA ARG A 393 9.80 1.10 -12.51
C ARG A 393 10.22 0.26 -11.29
N ALA A 394 9.99 0.76 -10.09
CA ALA A 394 10.33 0.02 -8.86
C ALA A 394 9.48 -1.25 -8.74
N LEU A 395 8.19 -1.16 -9.05
CA LEU A 395 7.28 -2.32 -9.04
C LEU A 395 7.66 -3.35 -10.10
N ALA A 396 8.10 -2.91 -11.29
CA ALA A 396 8.58 -3.81 -12.33
C ALA A 396 9.80 -4.62 -11.85
N GLU A 397 10.74 -4.01 -11.11
CA GLU A 397 11.88 -4.74 -10.54
C GLU A 397 11.46 -5.72 -9.45
N CYS A 398 10.50 -5.35 -8.58
CA CYS A 398 9.94 -6.26 -7.58
C CYS A 398 9.29 -7.48 -8.26
N ARG A 399 8.47 -7.28 -9.28
CA ARG A 399 7.82 -8.36 -10.01
C ARG A 399 8.83 -9.22 -10.78
N ARG A 400 9.82 -8.63 -11.45
CA ARG A 400 10.90 -9.39 -12.11
C ARG A 400 11.65 -10.26 -11.11
N ALA A 401 11.96 -9.75 -9.92
CA ALA A 401 12.59 -10.53 -8.87
C ALA A 401 11.79 -11.80 -8.52
N ALA A 402 10.47 -11.67 -8.42
CA ALA A 402 9.59 -12.81 -8.14
C ALA A 402 9.56 -13.82 -9.31
N LEU A 403 9.47 -13.34 -10.55
CA LEU A 403 9.48 -14.18 -11.74
C LEU A 403 10.83 -14.91 -11.91
N GLU A 404 11.95 -14.19 -11.77
CA GLU A 404 13.30 -14.78 -11.84
C GLU A 404 13.51 -15.82 -10.74
N TRP A 405 13.02 -15.56 -9.52
CA TRP A 405 13.12 -16.54 -8.44
C TRP A 405 12.22 -17.74 -8.67
N ALA A 406 11.04 -17.55 -9.22
CA ALA A 406 10.15 -18.65 -9.58
C ALA A 406 10.81 -19.63 -10.60
N VAL A 407 11.55 -19.09 -11.57
CA VAL A 407 12.32 -19.92 -12.52
C VAL A 407 13.36 -20.77 -11.78
N LEU A 408 14.16 -20.17 -10.89
CA LEU A 408 15.16 -20.90 -10.10
C LEU A 408 14.55 -21.97 -9.20
N ILE A 409 13.37 -21.69 -8.61
CA ILE A 409 12.66 -22.71 -7.80
C ILE A 409 12.16 -23.84 -8.69
N ALA A 410 11.64 -23.56 -9.89
CA ALA A 410 11.16 -24.58 -10.82
C ALA A 410 12.29 -25.50 -11.34
N GLU A 411 13.53 -25.01 -11.37
CA GLU A 411 14.73 -25.78 -11.74
C GLU A 411 15.33 -26.55 -10.55
N SER A 412 14.85 -26.29 -9.32
CA SER A 412 15.36 -26.93 -8.10
C SER A 412 14.85 -28.36 -7.92
N SER A 413 15.70 -29.24 -7.42
CA SER A 413 15.30 -30.57 -6.94
C SER A 413 14.85 -30.60 -5.49
N ARG A 414 14.96 -29.49 -4.76
CA ARG A 414 14.69 -29.39 -3.31
C ARG A 414 13.51 -28.51 -2.96
N LEU A 415 13.09 -27.68 -3.90
CA LEU A 415 12.01 -26.71 -3.73
C LEU A 415 10.99 -26.87 -4.85
N GLU A 416 9.74 -26.61 -4.55
CA GLU A 416 8.67 -26.59 -5.54
C GLU A 416 7.78 -25.37 -5.34
N LEU A 417 7.37 -24.74 -6.44
CA LEU A 417 6.42 -23.63 -6.39
C LEU A 417 5.04 -24.12 -5.96
N TYR A 418 4.40 -23.44 -5.03
CA TYR A 418 3.00 -23.66 -4.73
C TYR A 418 2.10 -23.20 -5.89
N GLN A 419 2.44 -22.05 -6.49
CA GLN A 419 1.88 -21.53 -7.73
C GLN A 419 2.81 -20.48 -8.34
N PRO A 420 2.71 -20.21 -9.66
CA PRO A 420 3.43 -19.10 -10.27
C PRO A 420 3.03 -17.75 -9.65
N PRO A 421 3.99 -16.83 -9.36
CA PRO A 421 3.67 -15.53 -8.80
C PRO A 421 2.98 -14.62 -9.84
N GLU A 422 1.91 -13.94 -9.43
CA GLU A 422 1.28 -12.92 -10.26
C GLU A 422 1.89 -11.53 -10.02
N LEU A 423 2.20 -11.21 -8.77
CA LEU A 423 2.86 -9.97 -8.37
C LEU A 423 4.29 -10.26 -7.86
N ASP A 424 4.62 -9.82 -6.67
CA ASP A 424 5.95 -9.95 -6.07
C ASP A 424 5.98 -10.87 -4.83
N ILE A 425 4.96 -11.73 -4.69
CA ILE A 425 4.88 -12.76 -3.65
C ILE A 425 5.16 -14.12 -4.27
N VAL A 426 6.16 -14.82 -3.74
CA VAL A 426 6.53 -16.18 -4.17
C VAL A 426 6.18 -17.15 -3.06
N CYS A 427 5.30 -18.12 -3.36
CA CYS A 427 4.89 -19.20 -2.47
C CYS A 427 5.49 -20.51 -2.97
N TYR A 428 6.18 -21.24 -2.09
CA TYR A 428 6.91 -22.44 -2.42
C TYR A 428 7.04 -23.35 -1.19
N TYR A 429 7.42 -24.61 -1.40
CA TYR A 429 7.60 -25.55 -0.31
C TYR A 429 8.82 -26.47 -0.56
N PRO A 430 9.43 -27.03 0.52
CA PRO A 430 10.50 -28.01 0.36
C PRO A 430 9.95 -29.35 -0.16
N VAL A 431 10.65 -29.95 -1.11
CA VAL A 431 10.40 -31.31 -1.57
C VAL A 431 10.84 -32.28 -0.48
N THR A 432 9.95 -33.18 -0.07
CA THR A 432 10.19 -34.16 0.99
C THR A 432 10.10 -35.58 0.46
N PRO A 433 10.84 -36.55 1.05
CA PRO A 433 10.90 -37.92 0.53
C PRO A 433 9.55 -38.65 0.45
N GLY A 434 8.68 -38.46 1.44
CA GLY A 434 7.35 -39.09 1.48
C GLY A 434 6.26 -38.28 0.78
N GLY A 435 6.52 -37.02 0.47
CA GLY A 435 5.55 -36.13 -0.19
C GLY A 435 4.26 -35.93 0.62
N ALA A 436 4.33 -35.95 1.96
CA ALA A 436 3.19 -35.76 2.83
C ALA A 436 3.10 -34.33 3.37
N LEU A 437 1.88 -33.83 3.61
CA LEU A 437 1.65 -32.51 4.18
C LEU A 437 2.33 -32.34 5.55
N SER A 438 2.39 -33.38 6.37
CA SER A 438 3.06 -33.34 7.67
C SER A 438 4.57 -33.12 7.54
N GLU A 439 5.20 -33.75 6.55
CA GLU A 439 6.63 -33.56 6.27
C GLU A 439 6.92 -32.18 5.74
N ILE A 440 6.13 -31.69 4.78
CA ILE A 440 6.25 -30.33 4.23
C ILE A 440 6.11 -29.28 5.34
N ASP A 441 5.11 -29.43 6.23
CA ASP A 441 4.90 -28.53 7.37
C ASP A 441 6.10 -28.48 8.32
N GLY A 442 6.66 -29.66 8.64
CA GLY A 442 7.83 -29.79 9.50
C GLY A 442 9.09 -29.18 8.87
N ALA A 443 9.35 -29.48 7.61
CA ALA A 443 10.50 -28.95 6.88
C ALA A 443 10.41 -27.44 6.68
N ALA A 444 9.25 -26.91 6.33
CA ALA A 444 9.04 -25.46 6.20
C ALA A 444 9.26 -24.73 7.55
N ALA A 445 8.82 -25.32 8.66
CA ALA A 445 9.05 -24.77 9.99
C ALA A 445 10.56 -24.79 10.36
N ALA A 446 11.26 -25.87 10.03
CA ALA A 446 12.70 -25.98 10.25
C ALA A 446 13.47 -24.95 9.42
N MET A 447 13.15 -24.79 8.14
CA MET A 447 13.76 -23.78 7.27
C MET A 447 13.58 -22.35 7.81
N LEU A 448 12.38 -22.01 8.28
CA LEU A 448 12.09 -20.71 8.90
C LEU A 448 12.97 -20.48 10.14
N ALA A 449 13.01 -21.47 11.04
CA ALA A 449 13.76 -21.37 12.30
C ALA A 449 15.28 -21.34 12.08
N ASN A 450 15.80 -22.18 11.19
CA ASN A 450 17.23 -22.30 10.90
C ASN A 450 17.74 -21.08 10.11
N GLY A 451 16.93 -20.53 9.21
CA GLY A 451 17.30 -19.33 8.45
C GLY A 451 17.64 -18.14 9.35
N MET A 452 16.90 -17.95 10.45
CA MET A 452 17.14 -16.87 11.41
C MET A 452 18.36 -17.09 12.32
N LYS A 453 18.83 -18.33 12.45
CA LYS A 453 19.97 -18.69 13.34
C LYS A 453 21.33 -18.63 12.64
N GLN A 454 21.37 -18.44 11.32
CA GLN A 454 22.63 -18.38 10.57
C GLN A 454 23.44 -17.12 10.92
N ASP A 455 24.77 -17.16 10.76
CA ASP A 455 25.65 -15.98 10.92
C ASP A 455 25.22 -14.80 10.04
N ARG A 456 24.71 -15.10 8.85
CA ARG A 456 24.04 -14.13 7.98
C ARG A 456 22.59 -14.55 7.79
N PRO A 457 21.66 -14.08 8.63
CA PRO A 457 20.30 -14.58 8.64
C PRO A 457 19.54 -14.37 7.32
N VAL A 458 18.66 -15.35 7.02
CA VAL A 458 17.60 -15.21 6.02
C VAL A 458 16.28 -15.20 6.77
N PHE A 459 15.47 -14.20 6.52
CA PHE A 459 14.18 -14.04 7.17
C PHE A 459 13.09 -14.37 6.15
N LEU A 460 12.42 -15.49 6.36
CA LEU A 460 11.32 -15.99 5.56
C LEU A 460 9.99 -15.79 6.31
N SER A 461 8.88 -16.07 5.67
CA SER A 461 7.58 -16.23 6.32
C SER A 461 6.87 -17.48 5.81
N THR A 462 5.79 -17.85 6.49
CA THR A 462 4.99 -19.01 6.11
C THR A 462 3.56 -18.60 5.78
N LEU A 463 2.91 -19.41 4.95
CA LEU A 463 1.49 -19.40 4.66
C LEU A 463 0.92 -20.77 5.02
N ARG A 464 -0.18 -20.81 5.76
CA ARG A 464 -0.92 -22.05 5.95
C ARG A 464 -1.83 -22.28 4.74
N VAL A 465 -1.67 -23.44 4.11
CA VAL A 465 -2.52 -23.90 3.00
C VAL A 465 -3.35 -25.09 3.45
N THR A 466 -4.57 -25.23 2.92
CA THR A 466 -5.44 -26.36 3.21
C THR A 466 -5.03 -27.59 2.42
N ALA A 467 -5.38 -28.80 2.90
CA ALA A 467 -5.17 -30.03 2.16
C ALA A 467 -5.85 -29.99 0.79
N THR A 468 -7.07 -29.46 0.71
CA THR A 468 -7.80 -29.29 -0.54
C THR A 468 -7.08 -28.34 -1.49
N GLY A 469 -6.58 -27.19 -0.99
CA GLY A 469 -5.83 -26.22 -1.80
C GLY A 469 -4.52 -26.81 -2.32
N MET A 470 -3.82 -27.61 -1.51
CA MET A 470 -2.59 -28.31 -1.93
C MET A 470 -2.91 -29.39 -2.98
N SER A 471 -3.86 -30.28 -2.71
CA SER A 471 -4.20 -31.39 -3.64
C SER A 471 -4.74 -30.90 -5.00
N ARG A 472 -5.41 -29.75 -5.02
CA ARG A 472 -5.88 -29.12 -6.26
C ARG A 472 -4.73 -28.69 -7.17
N ARG A 473 -3.61 -28.22 -6.58
CA ARG A 473 -2.43 -27.73 -7.32
C ARG A 473 -1.39 -28.83 -7.52
N HIS A 474 -1.23 -29.68 -6.53
CA HIS A 474 -0.20 -30.74 -6.45
C HIS A 474 -0.84 -32.09 -6.09
N PRO A 475 -1.51 -32.76 -7.05
CA PRO A 475 -2.25 -34.00 -6.77
C PRO A 475 -1.37 -35.17 -6.31
N GLY A 476 -0.05 -35.08 -6.50
CA GLY A 476 0.92 -36.09 -6.00
C GLY A 476 1.24 -35.96 -4.51
N ILE A 477 0.81 -34.92 -3.81
CA ILE A 477 1.06 -34.72 -2.38
C ILE A 477 0.03 -35.49 -1.56
N THR A 478 0.52 -36.27 -0.57
CA THR A 478 -0.32 -37.02 0.34
C THR A 478 -0.92 -36.13 1.41
N ALA A 479 -2.26 -36.02 1.44
CA ALA A 479 -3.01 -35.23 2.42
C ALA A 479 -3.23 -36.04 3.72
N ASP A 480 -2.21 -36.17 4.55
CA ASP A 480 -2.25 -36.86 5.84
C ASP A 480 -2.73 -35.98 7.01
N ARG A 481 -3.04 -34.74 6.74
CA ARG A 481 -3.59 -33.72 7.68
C ARG A 481 -4.45 -32.69 6.93
N ASP A 482 -5.11 -31.78 7.68
CA ASP A 482 -6.01 -30.75 7.16
C ASP A 482 -5.32 -29.61 6.38
N GLY A 483 -4.00 -29.52 6.45
CA GLY A 483 -3.18 -28.53 5.75
C GLY A 483 -1.74 -28.48 6.27
N ALA A 484 -0.93 -27.62 5.65
CA ALA A 484 0.48 -27.47 5.97
C ALA A 484 0.90 -25.99 5.90
N ARG A 485 1.98 -25.63 6.60
CA ARG A 485 2.72 -24.41 6.32
C ARG A 485 3.58 -24.64 5.07
N ILE A 486 3.52 -23.70 4.16
CA ILE A 486 4.48 -23.54 3.08
C ILE A 486 5.25 -22.24 3.29
N LEU A 487 6.34 -22.05 2.56
CA LEU A 487 7.10 -20.80 2.61
C LEU A 487 6.43 -19.75 1.73
N ARG A 488 6.50 -18.52 2.20
CA ARG A 488 5.98 -17.34 1.52
C ARG A 488 7.00 -16.21 1.63
N SER A 489 7.41 -15.68 0.50
CA SER A 489 8.40 -14.61 0.45
C SER A 489 7.87 -13.43 -0.35
N VAL A 490 8.02 -12.23 0.24
CA VAL A 490 7.54 -10.98 -0.35
C VAL A 490 8.74 -10.17 -0.83
N LEU A 491 8.86 -10.00 -2.16
CA LEU A 491 9.99 -9.35 -2.81
C LEU A 491 9.70 -7.87 -3.12
N MET A 492 9.07 -7.16 -2.19
CA MET A 492 8.61 -5.79 -2.38
C MET A 492 9.72 -4.72 -2.34
N LYS A 493 10.98 -5.12 -2.41
CA LYS A 493 12.16 -4.25 -2.51
C LYS A 493 12.77 -4.41 -3.92
N PRO A 494 12.91 -3.34 -4.72
CA PRO A 494 13.54 -3.42 -6.05
C PRO A 494 14.93 -4.05 -6.02
N GLU A 495 15.66 -3.86 -4.92
CA GLU A 495 16.99 -4.43 -4.67
C GLU A 495 16.98 -5.97 -4.56
N ALA A 496 15.81 -6.57 -4.32
CA ALA A 496 15.67 -8.02 -4.23
C ALA A 496 16.11 -8.70 -5.54
N ARG A 497 15.85 -8.08 -6.71
CA ARG A 497 16.21 -8.67 -8.00
C ARG A 497 17.69 -9.03 -8.10
N GLY A 498 18.58 -8.11 -7.73
CA GLY A 498 20.02 -8.37 -7.73
C GLY A 498 20.48 -9.36 -6.66
N TYR A 499 19.62 -9.68 -5.70
CA TYR A 499 19.90 -10.61 -4.59
C TYR A 499 19.26 -11.99 -4.76
N VAL A 500 18.37 -12.19 -5.72
CA VAL A 500 17.65 -13.44 -5.96
C VAL A 500 18.58 -14.67 -6.06
N PRO A 501 19.71 -14.64 -6.81
CA PRO A 501 20.59 -15.80 -6.89
C PRO A 501 21.20 -16.20 -5.51
N GLU A 502 21.60 -15.21 -4.70
CA GLU A 502 22.12 -15.47 -3.34
C GLU A 502 21.02 -15.98 -2.41
N LEU A 503 19.84 -15.36 -2.46
CA LEU A 503 18.68 -15.77 -1.67
C LEU A 503 18.29 -17.21 -1.98
N HIS A 504 18.18 -17.57 -3.27
CA HIS A 504 17.86 -18.91 -3.72
C HIS A 504 18.87 -19.95 -3.21
N ALA A 505 20.17 -19.71 -3.43
CA ALA A 505 21.23 -20.61 -2.97
C ALA A 505 21.21 -20.85 -1.45
N ARG A 506 20.78 -19.84 -0.68
CA ARG A 506 20.66 -19.95 0.78
C ARG A 506 19.42 -20.75 1.19
N VAL A 507 18.29 -20.50 0.54
CA VAL A 507 17.04 -21.24 0.77
C VAL A 507 17.19 -22.71 0.38
N GLU A 508 17.90 -23.01 -0.70
CA GLU A 508 18.27 -24.36 -1.12
C GLU A 508 19.07 -25.12 -0.04
N ARG A 509 20.06 -24.44 0.59
CA ARG A 509 20.80 -25.06 1.71
C ARG A 509 19.90 -25.34 2.90
N LEU A 510 19.00 -24.40 3.25
CA LEU A 510 18.02 -24.61 4.32
C LEU A 510 17.09 -25.79 4.02
N ALA A 511 16.69 -25.98 2.76
CA ALA A 511 15.89 -27.13 2.35
C ALA A 511 16.66 -28.45 2.50
N ALA A 512 17.95 -28.47 2.11
CA ALA A 512 18.80 -29.63 2.28
C ALA A 512 18.99 -30.01 3.76
N GLU A 513 19.18 -29.01 4.64
CA GLU A 513 19.31 -29.22 6.10
C GLU A 513 18.00 -29.71 6.75
N ALA A 514 16.85 -29.31 6.20
CA ALA A 514 15.53 -29.67 6.72
C ALA A 514 15.06 -31.07 6.25
N ALA A 515 15.64 -31.61 5.17
CA ALA A 515 15.33 -32.95 4.63
C ALA A 515 16.18 -34.06 5.23
N GLY A 516 17.26 -33.76 5.92
CA GLY A 516 18.15 -34.69 6.64
C GLY A 516 17.82 -34.76 8.11
#